data_e4f5cf9e5997a33636a20553b76386bb
#
_entry.id   e4f5cf9e5997a33636a20553b76386bb
#
_cell.length_a   1.000
_cell.length_b   1.000
_cell.length_c   1.000
_cell.angle_alpha   90.00
_cell.angle_beta   90.00
_cell.angle_gamma   90.00
#
_symmetry.space_group_name_H-M   'P 1'
#
loop_
_entity.id
_entity.type
_entity.pdbx_description
1 polymer ?
#
loop_
_entity_poly.entity_id
_entity_poly.type
_entity_poly.pdbx_seq_one_letter_code
_entity_poly.pdbx_strand_id
1 'polypeptide(L)'
;MKPLQQEQAQNPLVLIVMGVCGAGKSRMASRLAAELSATFIEADDFHTIENKTIMTAGGALTDTQRQPWLQAVADAAQRALDQSGNTVVIACSALRRIYRDQFRKTLPGVRFIHLAADRHIIAKRLARRRDHFVGEALLDSQLAVLEALDRDEEGAQFDMSVEFDTVLEQALRSVHAWSAAQAANQKS
;
A
#
# COMPACT_ATOMS: atom_id res chain seq x y z
N MET A 1 12.35 0.97 41.96
CA MET A 1 12.96 1.20 40.62
C MET A 1 12.40 0.16 39.66
N LYS A 2 11.51 0.56 38.74
CA LYS A 2 11.05 -0.30 37.66
C LYS A 2 12.16 -0.36 36.62
N PRO A 3 12.50 -1.52 36.06
CA PRO A 3 13.41 -1.58 34.94
C PRO A 3 12.78 -0.87 33.73
N LEU A 4 13.51 0.09 33.19
CA LEU A 4 13.22 0.68 31.88
C LEU A 4 13.18 -0.46 30.87
N GLN A 5 12.00 -0.77 30.37
CA GLN A 5 11.88 -1.55 29.14
C GLN A 5 12.63 -0.76 28.07
N GLN A 6 13.76 -1.28 27.65
CA GLN A 6 14.41 -0.83 26.43
C GLN A 6 13.40 -1.10 25.30
N GLU A 7 12.70 -0.05 24.88
CA GLU A 7 12.07 -0.03 23.56
C GLU A 7 13.17 -0.37 22.57
N GLN A 8 13.11 -1.60 22.06
CA GLN A 8 13.93 -1.99 20.93
C GLN A 8 13.57 -0.99 19.83
N ALA A 9 14.52 -0.13 19.45
CA ALA A 9 14.36 0.75 18.31
C ALA A 9 14.02 -0.11 17.09
N GLN A 10 12.73 -0.22 16.81
CA GLN A 10 12.24 -0.91 15.64
C GLN A 10 12.62 -0.03 14.46
N ASN A 11 13.42 -0.57 13.54
CA ASN A 11 13.70 0.12 12.30
C ASN A 11 12.38 0.27 11.54
N PRO A 12 11.92 1.49 11.30
CA PRO A 12 10.62 1.70 10.70
C PRO A 12 10.59 1.12 9.27
N LEU A 13 9.48 0.49 8.93
CA LEU A 13 9.19 0.04 7.58
C LEU A 13 8.22 1.00 6.90
N VAL A 14 8.29 1.08 5.59
CA VAL A 14 7.23 1.68 4.77
C VAL A 14 6.49 0.56 4.07
N LEU A 15 5.26 0.29 4.50
CA LEU A 15 4.41 -0.75 3.95
C LEU A 15 3.46 -0.14 2.91
N ILE A 16 3.54 -0.59 1.67
CA ILE A 16 2.64 -0.15 0.60
C ILE A 16 1.64 -1.26 0.31
N VAL A 17 0.42 -1.08 0.75
CA VAL A 17 -0.70 -1.97 0.45
C VAL A 17 -1.23 -1.63 -0.94
N MET A 18 -0.96 -2.49 -1.92
CA MET A 18 -1.22 -2.25 -3.32
C MET A 18 -2.23 -3.23 -3.93
N GLY A 19 -2.68 -2.91 -5.12
CA GLY A 19 -3.62 -3.72 -5.90
C GLY A 19 -4.69 -2.86 -6.58
N VAL A 20 -5.53 -3.50 -7.38
CA VAL A 20 -6.59 -2.85 -8.16
C VAL A 20 -7.70 -2.25 -7.28
N CYS A 21 -8.59 -1.45 -7.87
CA CYS A 21 -9.79 -0.96 -7.19
C CYS A 21 -10.63 -2.15 -6.70
N GLY A 22 -11.25 -2.00 -5.53
CA GLY A 22 -12.05 -3.10 -4.93
C GLY A 22 -11.26 -4.21 -4.24
N ALA A 23 -9.92 -4.25 -4.33
CA ALA A 23 -9.09 -5.26 -3.66
C ALA A 23 -9.10 -5.16 -2.12
N GLY A 24 -9.47 -4.01 -1.55
CA GLY A 24 -9.56 -3.80 -0.10
C GLY A 24 -8.37 -3.10 0.54
N LYS A 25 -7.58 -2.37 -0.25
CA LYS A 25 -6.35 -1.69 0.18
C LYS A 25 -6.52 -0.83 1.43
N SER A 26 -7.45 0.13 1.40
CA SER A 26 -7.65 1.07 2.51
C SER A 26 -8.05 0.36 3.81
N ARG A 27 -8.92 -0.67 3.70
CA ARG A 27 -9.30 -1.49 4.86
C ARG A 27 -8.10 -2.25 5.42
N MET A 28 -7.31 -2.90 4.57
CA MET A 28 -6.13 -3.66 4.99
C MET A 28 -5.06 -2.74 5.58
N ALA A 29 -4.76 -1.62 4.92
CA ALA A 29 -3.77 -0.67 5.38
C ALA A 29 -4.14 -0.04 6.73
N SER A 30 -5.40 0.36 6.91
CA SER A 30 -5.91 0.90 8.18
C SER A 30 -5.83 -0.12 9.31
N ARG A 31 -6.18 -1.41 9.06
CA ARG A 31 -6.07 -2.46 10.07
C ARG A 31 -4.62 -2.79 10.41
N LEU A 32 -3.74 -2.90 9.41
CA LEU A 32 -2.30 -3.09 9.65
C LEU A 32 -1.71 -1.93 10.47
N ALA A 33 -2.07 -0.70 10.13
CA ALA A 33 -1.59 0.46 10.88
C ALA A 33 -2.04 0.42 12.35
N ALA A 34 -3.29 0.04 12.61
CA ALA A 34 -3.82 -0.10 13.97
C ALA A 34 -3.08 -1.19 14.78
N GLU A 35 -2.89 -2.39 14.19
CA GLU A 35 -2.20 -3.52 14.84
C GLU A 35 -0.71 -3.23 15.10
N LEU A 36 -0.08 -2.46 14.23
CA LEU A 36 1.35 -2.11 14.30
C LEU A 36 1.63 -0.80 15.05
N SER A 37 0.60 -0.10 15.54
CA SER A 37 0.73 1.28 16.05
C SER A 37 1.45 2.20 15.07
N ALA A 38 1.18 2.03 13.76
CA ALA A 38 1.82 2.72 12.66
C ALA A 38 0.98 3.89 12.14
N THR A 39 1.60 4.83 11.43
CA THR A 39 0.89 5.90 10.74
C THR A 39 0.23 5.38 9.48
N PHE A 40 -1.08 5.62 9.30
CA PHE A 40 -1.82 5.30 8.07
C PHE A 40 -1.86 6.49 7.12
N ILE A 41 -1.62 6.23 5.83
CA ILE A 41 -1.73 7.21 4.75
C ILE A 41 -2.61 6.63 3.64
N GLU A 42 -3.68 7.36 3.26
CA GLU A 42 -4.48 7.09 2.08
C GLU A 42 -3.93 7.90 0.91
N ALA A 43 -3.35 7.23 -0.09
CA ALA A 43 -2.72 7.92 -1.21
C ALA A 43 -3.71 8.72 -2.06
N ASP A 44 -4.98 8.30 -2.13
CA ASP A 44 -6.00 8.97 -2.91
C ASP A 44 -6.34 10.37 -2.37
N ASP A 45 -6.03 10.67 -1.10
CA ASP A 45 -6.22 12.00 -0.51
C ASP A 45 -5.28 13.05 -1.12
N PHE A 46 -4.15 12.62 -1.67
CA PHE A 46 -3.10 13.48 -2.23
C PHE A 46 -3.30 13.83 -3.71
N HIS A 47 -4.34 13.30 -4.36
CA HIS A 47 -4.66 13.72 -5.73
C HIS A 47 -5.07 15.17 -5.78
N THR A 48 -4.55 15.90 -6.79
CA THR A 48 -4.98 17.28 -7.07
C THR A 48 -6.45 17.31 -7.49
N ILE A 49 -7.06 18.50 -7.44
CA ILE A 49 -8.44 18.71 -7.89
C ILE A 49 -8.58 18.30 -9.36
N GLU A 50 -7.59 18.65 -10.20
CA GLU A 50 -7.55 18.31 -11.62
C GLU A 50 -7.53 16.79 -11.82
N ASN A 51 -6.67 16.06 -11.08
CA ASN A 51 -6.60 14.60 -11.14
C ASN A 51 -7.93 13.96 -10.69
N LYS A 52 -8.52 14.46 -9.61
CA LYS A 52 -9.84 14.00 -9.12
C LYS A 52 -10.93 14.24 -10.17
N THR A 53 -10.92 15.39 -10.86
CA THR A 53 -11.86 15.69 -11.92
C THR A 53 -11.74 14.72 -13.10
N ILE A 54 -10.51 14.42 -13.55
CA ILE A 54 -10.26 13.46 -14.64
C ILE A 54 -10.77 12.07 -14.24
N MET A 55 -10.44 11.61 -13.03
CA MET A 55 -10.85 10.29 -12.54
C MET A 55 -12.37 10.18 -12.37
N THR A 56 -13.03 11.23 -11.86
CA THR A 56 -14.49 11.25 -11.70
C THR A 56 -15.22 11.22 -13.04
N ALA A 57 -14.61 11.80 -14.08
CA ALA A 57 -15.13 11.74 -15.46
C ALA A 57 -14.83 10.38 -16.15
N GLY A 58 -14.25 9.39 -15.42
CA GLY A 58 -13.90 8.07 -15.95
C GLY A 58 -12.57 8.04 -16.71
N GLY A 59 -11.81 9.15 -16.72
CA GLY A 59 -10.51 9.23 -17.36
C GLY A 59 -9.40 8.54 -16.54
N ALA A 60 -8.39 8.01 -17.25
CA ALA A 60 -7.17 7.50 -16.62
C ALA A 60 -6.11 8.60 -16.59
N LEU A 61 -5.40 8.72 -15.47
CA LEU A 61 -4.24 9.61 -15.37
C LEU A 61 -3.06 9.04 -16.17
N THR A 62 -2.31 9.91 -16.82
CA THR A 62 -1.03 9.58 -17.44
C THR A 62 0.06 9.39 -16.38
N ASP A 63 1.18 8.78 -16.77
CA ASP A 63 2.34 8.62 -15.87
C ASP A 63 2.87 9.98 -15.39
N THR A 64 2.91 10.98 -16.27
CA THR A 64 3.33 12.35 -15.94
C THR A 64 2.43 13.00 -14.90
N GLN A 65 1.11 12.78 -14.96
CA GLN A 65 0.17 13.29 -13.97
C GLN A 65 0.26 12.56 -12.62
N ARG A 66 0.69 11.29 -12.63
CA ARG A 66 0.89 10.50 -11.41
C ARG A 66 2.16 10.85 -10.65
N GLN A 67 3.22 11.27 -11.32
CA GLN A 67 4.51 11.55 -10.67
C GLN A 67 4.42 12.55 -9.51
N PRO A 68 3.80 13.75 -9.67
CA PRO A 68 3.68 14.69 -8.55
C PRO A 68 2.84 14.14 -7.40
N TRP A 69 1.81 13.36 -7.71
CA TRP A 69 0.96 12.71 -6.71
C TRP A 69 1.75 11.67 -5.91
N LEU A 70 2.48 10.78 -6.57
CA LEU A 70 3.33 9.78 -5.90
C LEU A 70 4.40 10.45 -5.04
N GLN A 71 4.97 11.57 -5.52
CA GLN A 71 5.94 12.34 -4.74
C GLN A 71 5.29 12.93 -3.48
N ALA A 72 4.10 13.52 -3.59
CA ALA A 72 3.38 14.07 -2.44
C ALA A 72 3.07 12.99 -1.38
N VAL A 73 2.71 11.77 -1.81
CA VAL A 73 2.52 10.61 -0.92
C VAL A 73 3.84 10.22 -0.24
N ALA A 74 4.94 10.13 -1.01
CA ALA A 74 6.26 9.81 -0.47
C ALA A 74 6.73 10.86 0.55
N ASP A 75 6.55 12.15 0.25
CA ASP A 75 6.89 13.25 1.15
C ASP A 75 6.07 13.19 2.46
N ALA A 76 4.79 12.83 2.37
CA ALA A 76 3.96 12.64 3.55
C ALA A 76 4.43 11.45 4.40
N ALA A 77 4.81 10.36 3.76
CA ALA A 77 5.36 9.18 4.44
C ALA A 77 6.71 9.51 5.12
N GLN A 78 7.60 10.24 4.44
CA GLN A 78 8.87 10.66 5.02
C GLN A 78 8.65 11.56 6.25
N ARG A 79 7.77 12.54 6.16
CA ARG A 79 7.41 13.39 7.32
C ARG A 79 6.87 12.58 8.49
N ALA A 80 6.04 11.57 8.22
CA ALA A 80 5.51 10.70 9.28
C ALA A 80 6.63 9.88 9.95
N LEU A 81 7.58 9.34 9.17
CA LEU A 81 8.77 8.67 9.70
C LEU A 81 9.61 9.59 10.59
N ASP A 82 9.89 10.81 10.11
CA ASP A 82 10.72 11.78 10.84
C ASP A 82 10.09 12.23 12.16
N GLN A 83 8.76 12.32 12.19
CA GLN A 83 8.00 12.77 13.38
C GLN A 83 7.81 11.69 14.43
N SER A 84 7.52 10.47 14.00
CA SER A 84 7.13 9.38 14.91
C SER A 84 8.21 8.32 15.11
N GLY A 85 9.12 8.17 14.14
CA GLY A 85 10.07 7.05 14.09
C GLY A 85 9.39 5.68 13.91
N ASN A 86 8.07 5.66 13.67
CA ASN A 86 7.28 4.45 13.56
C ASN A 86 7.10 4.01 12.11
N THR A 87 6.72 2.75 11.91
CA THR A 87 6.29 2.22 10.62
C THR A 87 5.16 3.08 10.02
N VAL A 88 5.20 3.24 8.69
CA VAL A 88 4.14 3.92 7.93
C VAL A 88 3.46 2.90 7.01
N VAL A 89 2.14 2.91 6.96
CA VAL A 89 1.33 2.05 6.10
C VAL A 89 0.55 2.90 5.11
N ILE A 90 0.80 2.69 3.82
CA ILE A 90 0.23 3.48 2.73
C ILE A 90 -0.73 2.61 1.94
N ALA A 91 -1.99 3.04 1.75
CA ALA A 91 -2.88 2.47 0.75
C ALA A 91 -2.66 3.18 -0.57
N CYS A 92 -2.12 2.49 -1.58
CA CYS A 92 -1.85 3.05 -2.90
C CYS A 92 -2.03 1.98 -3.98
N SER A 93 -2.60 2.32 -5.13
CA SER A 93 -2.74 1.33 -6.21
C SER A 93 -1.40 0.75 -6.67
N ALA A 94 -0.38 1.58 -6.88
CA ALA A 94 1.01 1.24 -7.21
C ALA A 94 1.15 0.10 -8.27
N LEU A 95 0.26 0.10 -9.29
CA LEU A 95 0.07 -1.02 -10.21
C LEU A 95 1.26 -1.29 -11.13
N ARG A 96 2.03 -0.27 -11.48
CA ARG A 96 3.19 -0.42 -12.36
C ARG A 96 4.49 -0.33 -11.57
N ARG A 97 5.49 -1.08 -12.03
CA ARG A 97 6.81 -1.09 -11.41
C ARG A 97 7.42 0.31 -11.30
N ILE A 98 7.27 1.15 -12.32
CA ILE A 98 7.80 2.53 -12.30
C ILE A 98 7.27 3.37 -11.13
N TYR A 99 6.04 3.13 -10.67
CA TYR A 99 5.48 3.81 -9.49
C TYR A 99 6.08 3.27 -8.19
N ARG A 100 6.28 1.95 -8.12
CA ARG A 100 6.90 1.26 -6.99
C ARG A 100 8.37 1.64 -6.85
N ASP A 101 9.09 1.77 -7.98
CA ASP A 101 10.46 2.23 -8.01
C ASP A 101 10.62 3.68 -7.51
N GLN A 102 9.63 4.54 -7.73
CA GLN A 102 9.65 5.89 -7.16
C GLN A 102 9.64 5.84 -5.63
N PHE A 103 8.76 5.04 -5.02
CA PHE A 103 8.75 4.85 -3.57
C PHE A 103 10.07 4.23 -3.05
N ARG A 104 10.59 3.20 -3.73
CA ARG A 104 11.85 2.54 -3.35
C ARG A 104 13.07 3.47 -3.41
N LYS A 105 13.03 4.47 -4.30
CA LYS A 105 14.11 5.48 -4.42
C LYS A 105 14.03 6.58 -3.36
N THR A 106 12.83 6.88 -2.88
CA THR A 106 12.59 8.04 -2.01
C THR A 106 12.40 7.69 -0.54
N LEU A 107 12.00 6.45 -0.24
CA LEU A 107 11.68 6.01 1.12
C LEU A 107 12.54 4.82 1.54
N PRO A 108 12.98 4.78 2.80
CA PRO A 108 13.73 3.64 3.33
C PRO A 108 12.82 2.44 3.61
N GLY A 109 13.36 1.23 3.50
CA GLY A 109 12.71 0.01 4.01
C GLY A 109 11.34 -0.28 3.41
N VAL A 110 11.11 0.08 2.13
CA VAL A 110 9.82 -0.16 1.46
C VAL A 110 9.55 -1.65 1.29
N ARG A 111 8.32 -2.05 1.66
CA ARG A 111 7.78 -3.42 1.46
C ARG A 111 6.40 -3.32 0.83
N PHE A 112 6.13 -4.22 -0.13
CA PHE A 112 4.86 -4.25 -0.84
C PHE A 112 3.97 -5.37 -0.33
N ILE A 113 2.71 -5.03 -0.01
CA ILE A 113 1.64 -5.95 0.35
C ILE A 113 0.64 -5.94 -0.81
N HIS A 114 0.82 -6.85 -1.77
CA HIS A 114 -0.03 -6.91 -2.96
C HIS A 114 -1.29 -7.72 -2.67
N LEU A 115 -2.43 -7.05 -2.67
CA LEU A 115 -3.74 -7.69 -2.51
C LEU A 115 -4.26 -8.12 -3.89
N ALA A 116 -4.27 -9.42 -4.13
CA ALA A 116 -4.74 -10.01 -5.39
C ALA A 116 -6.02 -10.83 -5.16
N ALA A 117 -6.88 -10.85 -6.14
CA ALA A 117 -8.03 -11.75 -6.23
C ALA A 117 -8.46 -11.87 -7.69
N ASP A 118 -9.19 -12.92 -7.99
CA ASP A 118 -9.78 -13.09 -9.31
C ASP A 118 -10.71 -11.92 -9.67
N ARG A 119 -10.71 -11.55 -10.96
CA ARG A 119 -11.52 -10.45 -11.49
C ARG A 119 -13.00 -10.52 -11.03
N HIS A 120 -13.60 -11.71 -11.08
CA HIS A 120 -15.00 -11.88 -10.73
C HIS A 120 -15.30 -11.60 -9.24
N ILE A 121 -14.36 -11.91 -8.35
CA ILE A 121 -14.47 -11.62 -6.92
C ILE A 121 -14.46 -10.11 -6.69
N ILE A 122 -13.52 -9.41 -7.34
CA ILE A 122 -13.41 -7.95 -7.22
C ILE A 122 -14.62 -7.27 -7.85
N ALA A 123 -15.05 -7.68 -9.04
CA ALA A 123 -16.26 -7.16 -9.70
C ALA A 123 -17.51 -7.32 -8.81
N LYS A 124 -17.68 -8.49 -8.17
CA LYS A 124 -18.78 -8.72 -7.22
C LYS A 124 -18.72 -7.81 -6.00
N ARG A 125 -17.52 -7.44 -5.53
CA ARG A 125 -17.34 -6.46 -4.43
C ARG A 125 -17.67 -5.05 -4.87
N LEU A 126 -17.24 -4.66 -6.08
CA LEU A 126 -17.53 -3.35 -6.66
C LEU A 126 -19.03 -3.19 -6.95
N ALA A 127 -19.70 -4.24 -7.42
CA ALA A 127 -21.13 -4.25 -7.68
C ALA A 127 -22.03 -3.92 -6.47
N ARG A 128 -21.51 -4.12 -5.26
CA ARG A 128 -22.19 -3.76 -4.01
C ARG A 128 -22.05 -2.28 -3.64
N ARG A 129 -21.23 -1.51 -4.39
CA ARG A 129 -21.06 -0.06 -4.22
C ARG A 129 -22.00 0.68 -5.17
N ARG A 130 -22.40 1.93 -4.82
CA ARG A 130 -23.41 2.71 -5.55
C ARG A 130 -23.04 3.05 -7.01
N ASP A 131 -21.74 3.03 -7.37
CA ASP A 131 -21.21 3.45 -8.68
C ASP A 131 -20.76 2.24 -9.52
N HIS A 132 -21.63 1.28 -9.71
CA HIS A 132 -21.37 -0.05 -10.27
C HIS A 132 -20.69 -0.05 -11.66
N PHE A 133 -21.20 0.72 -12.64
CA PHE A 133 -20.72 0.67 -14.03
C PHE A 133 -19.31 1.28 -14.21
N VAL A 134 -19.02 2.36 -13.53
CA VAL A 134 -17.69 3.00 -13.55
C VAL A 134 -16.66 2.09 -12.92
N GLY A 135 -17.04 1.32 -11.90
CA GLY A 135 -16.15 0.42 -11.18
C GLY A 135 -15.62 -0.75 -12.01
N GLU A 136 -16.42 -1.38 -12.89
CA GLU A 136 -15.96 -2.50 -13.72
C GLU A 136 -15.02 -2.07 -14.84
N ALA A 137 -15.33 -0.98 -15.55
CA ALA A 137 -14.44 -0.43 -16.58
C ALA A 137 -13.08 0.00 -15.99
N LEU A 138 -13.11 0.60 -14.81
CA LEU A 138 -11.89 0.95 -14.08
C LEU A 138 -11.10 -0.30 -13.66
N LEU A 139 -11.78 -1.35 -13.19
CA LEU A 139 -11.14 -2.62 -12.83
C LEU A 139 -10.41 -3.22 -14.03
N ASP A 140 -11.05 -3.32 -15.20
CA ASP A 140 -10.45 -3.89 -16.38
C ASP A 140 -9.24 -3.09 -16.86
N SER A 141 -9.32 -1.77 -16.83
CA SER A 141 -8.20 -0.89 -17.18
C SER A 141 -7.04 -1.04 -16.19
N GLN A 142 -7.32 -1.23 -14.91
CA GLN A 142 -6.28 -1.43 -13.88
C GLN A 142 -5.64 -2.82 -13.97
N LEU A 143 -6.42 -3.87 -14.25
CA LEU A 143 -5.89 -5.21 -14.47
C LEU A 143 -4.99 -5.27 -15.71
N ALA A 144 -5.32 -4.52 -16.77
CA ALA A 144 -4.52 -4.46 -18.00
C ALA A 144 -3.13 -3.82 -17.80
N VAL A 145 -2.97 -2.95 -16.79
CA VAL A 145 -1.69 -2.26 -16.49
C VAL A 145 -1.02 -2.76 -15.22
N LEU A 146 -1.62 -3.73 -14.54
CA LEU A 146 -1.04 -4.32 -13.33
C LEU A 146 0.20 -5.15 -13.68
N GLU A 147 1.34 -4.74 -13.17
CA GLU A 147 2.59 -5.49 -13.23
C GLU A 147 2.80 -6.23 -11.90
N ALA A 148 3.02 -7.55 -11.97
CA ALA A 148 3.34 -8.36 -10.79
C ALA A 148 4.59 -7.83 -10.07
N LEU A 149 4.73 -8.16 -8.79
CA LEU A 149 5.98 -7.87 -8.08
C LEU A 149 7.11 -8.70 -8.67
N ASP A 150 8.23 -8.05 -9.00
CA ASP A 150 9.44 -8.71 -9.44
C ASP A 150 10.25 -9.26 -8.26
N ARG A 151 11.20 -10.16 -8.55
CA ARG A 151 12.01 -10.82 -7.52
C ARG A 151 12.89 -9.89 -6.68
N ASP A 152 13.23 -8.72 -7.22
CA ASP A 152 14.02 -7.68 -6.55
C ASP A 152 13.14 -6.66 -5.79
N GLU A 153 11.82 -6.83 -5.84
CA GLU A 153 10.87 -6.02 -5.08
C GLU A 153 10.52 -6.75 -3.78
N GLU A 154 10.99 -6.20 -2.67
CA GLU A 154 10.71 -6.77 -1.37
C GLU A 154 9.22 -6.63 -1.01
N GLY A 155 8.53 -7.76 -0.91
CA GLY A 155 7.10 -7.78 -0.67
C GLY A 155 6.51 -9.18 -0.77
N ALA A 156 5.19 -9.26 -0.64
CA ALA A 156 4.43 -10.50 -0.80
C ALA A 156 3.06 -10.24 -1.39
N GLN A 157 2.54 -11.23 -2.12
CA GLN A 157 1.18 -11.25 -2.63
C GLN A 157 0.28 -12.04 -1.69
N PHE A 158 -0.93 -11.51 -1.45
CA PHE A 158 -1.94 -12.09 -0.58
C PHE A 158 -3.25 -12.30 -1.35
N ASP A 159 -3.80 -13.49 -1.23
CA ASP A 159 -5.05 -13.86 -1.90
C ASP A 159 -6.26 -13.35 -1.11
N MET A 160 -6.94 -12.37 -1.69
CA MET A 160 -8.14 -11.77 -1.12
C MET A 160 -9.43 -12.58 -1.38
N SER A 161 -9.36 -13.78 -1.95
CA SER A 161 -10.47 -14.72 -1.99
C SER A 161 -10.72 -15.39 -0.62
N VAL A 162 -9.70 -15.40 0.23
CA VAL A 162 -9.73 -15.91 1.61
C VAL A 162 -10.35 -14.87 2.55
N GLU A 163 -10.81 -15.32 3.71
CA GLU A 163 -11.35 -14.46 4.77
C GLU A 163 -10.36 -13.36 5.16
N PHE A 164 -10.89 -12.14 5.34
CA PHE A 164 -10.08 -10.94 5.56
C PHE A 164 -9.14 -11.05 6.77
N ASP A 165 -9.63 -11.57 7.90
CA ASP A 165 -8.83 -11.66 9.12
C ASP A 165 -7.68 -12.67 8.99
N THR A 166 -7.89 -13.75 8.23
CA THR A 166 -6.82 -14.70 7.87
C THR A 166 -5.73 -14.02 7.04
N VAL A 167 -6.12 -13.21 6.04
CA VAL A 167 -5.14 -12.47 5.21
C VAL A 167 -4.42 -11.42 6.03
N LEU A 168 -5.12 -10.72 6.93
CA LEU A 168 -4.50 -9.76 7.86
C LEU A 168 -3.43 -10.41 8.73
N GLU A 169 -3.72 -11.57 9.32
CA GLU A 169 -2.73 -12.33 10.10
C GLU A 169 -1.52 -12.76 9.28
N GLN A 170 -1.73 -13.20 8.03
CA GLN A 170 -0.64 -13.56 7.11
C GLN A 170 0.26 -12.35 6.82
N ALA A 171 -0.37 -11.20 6.54
CA ALA A 171 0.34 -9.94 6.29
C ALA A 171 1.15 -9.49 7.53
N LEU A 172 0.56 -9.55 8.74
CA LEU A 172 1.26 -9.23 9.99
C LEU A 172 2.47 -10.14 10.23
N ARG A 173 2.35 -11.45 9.99
CA ARG A 173 3.49 -12.37 10.07
C ARG A 173 4.61 -11.99 9.11
N SER A 174 4.27 -11.62 7.88
CA SER A 174 5.26 -11.17 6.89
C SER A 174 5.95 -9.88 7.35
N VAL A 175 5.20 -8.90 7.86
CA VAL A 175 5.75 -7.64 8.37
C VAL A 175 6.72 -7.89 9.53
N HIS A 176 6.36 -8.74 10.50
CA HIS A 176 7.26 -9.10 11.60
C HIS A 176 8.55 -9.76 11.12
N ALA A 177 8.46 -10.66 10.13
CA ALA A 177 9.64 -11.29 9.52
C ALA A 177 10.54 -10.26 8.82
N TRP A 178 9.97 -9.31 8.07
CA TRP A 178 10.73 -8.24 7.41
C TRP A 178 11.41 -7.32 8.42
N SER A 179 10.72 -6.94 9.49
CA SER A 179 11.30 -6.12 10.56
C SER A 179 12.48 -6.82 11.23
N ALA A 180 12.36 -8.12 11.51
CA ALA A 180 13.44 -8.92 12.09
C ALA A 180 14.65 -9.03 11.16
N ALA A 181 14.42 -9.26 9.86
CA ALA A 181 15.49 -9.33 8.85
C ALA A 181 16.22 -8.00 8.70
N GLN A 182 15.49 -6.87 8.69
CA GLN A 182 16.08 -5.54 8.61
C GLN A 182 16.96 -5.23 9.84
N ALA A 183 16.51 -5.60 11.02
CA ALA A 183 17.29 -5.43 12.25
C ALA A 183 18.57 -6.29 12.28
N ALA A 184 18.55 -7.48 11.68
CA ALA A 184 19.72 -8.35 11.56
C ALA A 184 20.78 -7.77 10.62
N ASN A 185 20.37 -7.23 9.48
CA ASN A 185 21.26 -6.67 8.46
C ASN A 185 22.02 -5.39 8.91
N GLN A 186 21.54 -4.69 9.93
CA GLN A 186 22.20 -3.49 10.46
C GLN A 186 23.23 -3.79 11.56
N LYS A 187 23.28 -5.03 12.05
CA LYS A 187 24.24 -5.46 13.06
C LYS A 187 25.49 -6.12 12.47
N SER A 188 25.50 -6.32 11.14
CA SER A 188 26.61 -6.94 10.39
C SER A 188 27.43 -5.87 9.69
#